data_1306662889ef1d70afe51c52c328771d
#
_entry.id   1306662889ef1d70afe51c52c328771d
#
_cell.length_a   1.000
_cell.length_b   1.000
_cell.length_c   1.000
_cell.angle_alpha   90.00
_cell.angle_beta   90.00
_cell.angle_gamma   90.00
#
_symmetry.space_group_name_H-M   'P 1'
#
loop_
_entity.id
_entity.type
_entity.pdbx_description
1 polymer ?
#
loop_
_entity_poly.entity_id
_entity_poly.type
_entity_poly.pdbx_seq_one_letter_code
_entity_poly.pdbx_strand_id
1 'polypeptide(L)'
;MCIRDRSYPAEFHAQTAVEAAVILHPETKDKGFNNIEKIVITTHESAIRIISKEGKLNNPADRDHCIQYMTAIGLLKGNLIAEDYEDDVASDPLIDSLRSKMVIEEDSRYSREYLEADKRSIANAIQIYFSDGSSTDKVEVEYPIGHKRRREEGIPILIEKFKTNLATQFSNSRSDKINSLCLDQSVLEETVVSDFMNLLVAEE
;
A
#
# COMPACT_ATOMS: atom_id res chain seq x y z
N MET A 1 -4.27 -12.57 3.33
CA MET A 1 -3.51 -11.39 2.87
C MET A 1 -2.26 -11.22 3.72
N CYS A 2 -1.11 -10.99 3.10
CA CYS A 2 0.16 -10.82 3.82
C CYS A 2 0.29 -9.38 4.30
N ILE A 3 -0.34 -9.05 5.42
CA ILE A 3 -0.27 -7.71 6.02
C ILE A 3 1.00 -7.48 6.84
N ARG A 4 1.84 -8.51 7.01
CA ARG A 4 3.02 -8.44 7.90
C ARG A 4 4.24 -7.83 7.24
N ASP A 5 4.47 -8.16 5.98
CA ASP A 5 5.69 -7.88 5.21
C ASP A 5 5.54 -6.75 4.18
N ARG A 6 4.37 -6.09 4.16
CA ARG A 6 4.05 -5.00 3.24
C ARG A 6 3.74 -3.73 4.00
N SER A 7 4.14 -2.60 3.46
CA SER A 7 3.84 -1.29 4.08
C SER A 7 2.34 -1.00 4.05
N TYR A 8 1.69 -1.33 2.94
CA TYR A 8 0.24 -1.20 2.80
C TYR A 8 -0.45 -2.57 2.79
N PRO A 9 -1.68 -2.70 3.33
CA PRO A 9 -2.49 -3.92 3.23
C PRO A 9 -3.10 -4.05 1.82
N ALA A 10 -2.26 -4.12 0.79
CA ALA A 10 -2.61 -4.15 -0.62
C ALA A 10 -2.05 -5.39 -1.30
N GLU A 11 -2.67 -5.84 -2.39
CA GLU A 11 -2.09 -6.86 -3.25
C GLU A 11 -0.69 -6.44 -3.69
N PHE A 12 0.21 -7.42 -3.87
CA PHE A 12 1.65 -7.18 -4.04
C PHE A 12 1.99 -6.23 -5.19
N HIS A 13 1.35 -6.42 -6.35
CA HIS A 13 1.63 -5.62 -7.55
C HIS A 13 1.13 -4.16 -7.44
N ALA A 14 0.25 -3.86 -6.48
CA ALA A 14 -0.26 -2.51 -6.24
C ALA A 14 0.54 -1.72 -5.21
N GLN A 15 1.48 -2.32 -4.48
CA GLN A 15 2.21 -1.65 -3.38
C GLN A 15 2.81 -0.31 -3.81
N THR A 16 3.50 -0.30 -4.95
CA THR A 16 4.17 0.90 -5.47
C THR A 16 3.19 1.88 -6.13
N ALA A 17 2.03 1.39 -6.65
CA ALA A 17 0.97 2.27 -7.12
C ALA A 17 0.31 3.04 -5.96
N VAL A 18 0.05 2.36 -4.84
CA VAL A 18 -0.46 3.00 -3.62
C VAL A 18 0.54 4.03 -3.10
N GLU A 19 1.83 3.70 -3.06
CA GLU A 19 2.87 4.62 -2.62
C GLU A 19 2.94 5.87 -3.52
N ALA A 20 2.91 5.70 -4.85
CA ALA A 20 2.86 6.80 -5.79
C ALA A 20 1.61 7.68 -5.60
N ALA A 21 0.45 7.06 -5.34
CA ALA A 21 -0.79 7.76 -5.03
C ALA A 21 -0.69 8.58 -3.73
N VAL A 22 -0.10 8.01 -2.68
CA VAL A 22 0.13 8.70 -1.41
C VAL A 22 1.06 9.91 -1.57
N ILE A 23 2.11 9.77 -2.39
CA ILE A 23 3.01 10.89 -2.73
C ILE A 23 2.25 12.02 -3.44
N LEU A 24 1.32 11.68 -4.34
CA LEU A 24 0.52 12.65 -5.10
C LEU A 24 -0.68 13.24 -4.30
N HIS A 25 -1.05 12.63 -3.17
CA HIS A 25 -2.20 13.06 -2.36
C HIS A 25 -2.20 14.56 -2.03
N PRO A 26 -1.11 15.18 -1.53
CA PRO A 26 -1.14 16.60 -1.14
C PRO A 26 -1.50 17.50 -2.33
N GLU A 27 -0.83 17.34 -3.46
CA GLU A 27 -1.10 18.14 -4.67
C GLU A 27 -2.53 17.92 -5.20
N THR A 28 -2.97 16.65 -5.22
CA THR A 28 -4.29 16.28 -5.69
C THR A 28 -5.39 16.86 -4.82
N LYS A 29 -5.19 16.84 -3.51
CA LYS A 29 -6.10 17.43 -2.53
C LYS A 29 -6.21 18.94 -2.69
N ASP A 30 -5.07 19.62 -2.85
CA ASP A 30 -5.01 21.08 -3.01
C ASP A 30 -5.71 21.54 -4.30
N LYS A 31 -5.54 20.79 -5.40
CA LYS A 31 -6.23 21.05 -6.69
C LYS A 31 -7.70 20.63 -6.70
N GLY A 32 -8.11 19.75 -5.77
CA GLY A 32 -9.46 19.23 -5.63
C GLY A 32 -9.75 18.03 -6.55
N PHE A 33 -10.20 16.93 -5.97
CA PHE A 33 -10.45 15.66 -6.65
C PHE A 33 -11.49 15.75 -7.77
N ASN A 34 -12.44 16.66 -7.67
CA ASN A 34 -13.44 16.90 -8.72
C ASN A 34 -12.84 17.47 -10.00
N ASN A 35 -11.71 18.16 -9.91
CA ASN A 35 -11.00 18.75 -11.04
C ASN A 35 -10.13 17.76 -11.81
N ILE A 36 -10.02 16.52 -11.33
CA ILE A 36 -9.31 15.46 -12.04
C ILE A 36 -10.12 15.08 -13.29
N GLU A 37 -9.47 15.12 -14.44
CA GLU A 37 -10.02 14.69 -15.72
C GLU A 37 -9.63 13.24 -16.03
N LYS A 38 -8.33 12.89 -15.83
CA LYS A 38 -7.75 11.59 -16.16
C LYS A 38 -6.64 11.25 -15.19
N ILE A 39 -6.54 9.97 -14.84
CA ILE A 39 -5.42 9.40 -14.08
C ILE A 39 -4.80 8.29 -14.93
N VAL A 40 -3.51 8.38 -15.22
CA VAL A 40 -2.77 7.33 -15.93
C VAL A 40 -1.96 6.54 -14.92
N ILE A 41 -2.20 5.23 -14.86
CA ILE A 41 -1.43 4.28 -14.07
C ILE A 41 -0.61 3.44 -15.05
N THR A 42 0.69 3.68 -15.10
CA THR A 42 1.63 2.88 -15.88
C THR A 42 2.13 1.73 -15.01
N THR A 43 2.01 0.48 -15.49
CA THR A 43 2.33 -0.71 -14.71
C THR A 43 2.92 -1.82 -15.60
N HIS A 44 3.13 -3.01 -15.04
CA HIS A 44 3.62 -4.20 -15.74
C HIS A 44 2.48 -5.18 -16.08
N GLU A 45 2.70 -6.03 -17.08
CA GLU A 45 1.69 -6.97 -17.61
C GLU A 45 1.03 -7.82 -16.52
N SER A 46 1.80 -8.34 -15.55
CA SER A 46 1.26 -9.19 -14.49
C SER A 46 0.24 -8.44 -13.62
N ALA A 47 0.48 -7.16 -13.29
CA ALA A 47 -0.47 -6.35 -12.55
C ALA A 47 -1.77 -6.15 -13.35
N ILE A 48 -1.67 -5.86 -14.65
CA ILE A 48 -2.85 -5.72 -15.51
C ILE A 48 -3.70 -6.98 -15.48
N ARG A 49 -3.08 -8.15 -15.61
CA ARG A 49 -3.79 -9.43 -15.63
C ARG A 49 -4.44 -9.81 -14.31
N ILE A 50 -3.82 -9.45 -13.18
CA ILE A 50 -4.22 -9.93 -11.85
C ILE A 50 -5.14 -8.94 -11.15
N ILE A 51 -4.82 -7.64 -11.20
CA ILE A 51 -5.45 -6.62 -10.35
C ILE A 51 -6.07 -5.45 -11.10
N SER A 52 -6.04 -5.41 -12.43
CA SER A 52 -6.82 -4.40 -13.18
C SER A 52 -8.25 -4.88 -13.30
N LYS A 53 -9.18 -4.23 -12.58
CA LYS A 53 -10.60 -4.60 -12.56
C LYS A 53 -11.48 -3.40 -12.88
N GLU A 54 -12.34 -3.60 -13.85
CA GLU A 54 -13.42 -2.67 -14.18
C GLU A 54 -14.74 -3.14 -13.56
N GLY A 55 -15.69 -2.22 -13.45
CA GLY A 55 -17.04 -2.51 -12.95
C GLY A 55 -17.15 -2.53 -11.44
N LYS A 56 -18.22 -3.16 -10.93
CA LYS A 56 -18.58 -3.16 -9.51
C LYS A 56 -17.68 -4.09 -8.70
N LEU A 57 -17.24 -3.61 -7.55
CA LEU A 57 -16.53 -4.38 -6.54
C LEU A 57 -17.50 -4.73 -5.40
N ASN A 58 -17.72 -6.02 -5.14
CA ASN A 58 -18.83 -6.47 -4.29
C ASN A 58 -18.42 -6.74 -2.84
N ASN A 59 -17.13 -6.86 -2.55
CA ASN A 59 -16.62 -7.25 -1.24
C ASN A 59 -15.17 -6.78 -1.05
N PRO A 60 -14.62 -6.84 0.18
CA PRO A 60 -13.24 -6.46 0.46
C PRO A 60 -12.19 -7.20 -0.39
N ALA A 61 -12.41 -8.48 -0.73
CA ALA A 61 -11.48 -9.25 -1.54
C ALA A 61 -11.45 -8.80 -3.02
N ASP A 62 -12.54 -8.26 -3.54
CA ASP A 62 -12.52 -7.62 -4.86
C ASP A 62 -11.72 -6.31 -4.84
N ARG A 63 -11.84 -5.56 -3.75
CA ARG A 63 -11.23 -4.23 -3.58
C ARG A 63 -9.72 -4.29 -3.38
N ASP A 64 -9.24 -5.23 -2.56
CA ASP A 64 -7.80 -5.41 -2.31
C ASP A 64 -7.04 -6.04 -3.49
N HIS A 65 -7.76 -6.52 -4.50
CA HIS A 65 -7.27 -7.00 -5.79
C HIS A 65 -7.68 -6.09 -6.96
N CYS A 66 -7.91 -4.79 -6.69
CA CYS A 66 -8.23 -3.80 -7.71
C CYS A 66 -7.26 -2.62 -7.61
N ILE A 67 -6.31 -2.50 -8.56
CA ILE A 67 -5.31 -1.44 -8.55
C ILE A 67 -5.96 -0.06 -8.59
N GLN A 68 -7.07 0.08 -9.32
CA GLN A 68 -7.80 1.34 -9.40
C GLN A 68 -8.42 1.74 -8.06
N TYR A 69 -8.97 0.78 -7.30
CA TYR A 69 -9.53 1.04 -5.98
C TYR A 69 -8.45 1.49 -4.99
N MET A 70 -7.38 0.71 -4.89
CA MET A 70 -6.27 0.99 -3.97
C MET A 70 -5.59 2.32 -4.27
N THR A 71 -5.42 2.65 -5.56
CA THR A 71 -4.90 3.96 -6.00
C THR A 71 -5.87 5.09 -5.64
N ALA A 72 -7.19 4.90 -5.82
CA ALA A 72 -8.18 5.91 -5.44
C ALA A 72 -8.14 6.23 -3.95
N ILE A 73 -8.05 5.20 -3.09
CA ILE A 73 -7.90 5.40 -1.63
C ILE A 73 -6.60 6.15 -1.31
N GLY A 74 -5.46 5.74 -1.90
CA GLY A 74 -4.19 6.43 -1.69
C GLY A 74 -4.24 7.91 -2.06
N LEU A 75 -4.89 8.25 -3.18
CA LEU A 75 -5.09 9.63 -3.60
C LEU A 75 -6.02 10.40 -2.67
N LEU A 76 -7.10 9.79 -2.20
CA LEU A 76 -8.12 10.45 -1.36
C LEU A 76 -7.64 10.67 0.07
N LYS A 77 -7.01 9.66 0.66
CA LYS A 77 -6.70 9.64 2.09
C LYS A 77 -5.21 9.89 2.41
N GLY A 78 -4.31 9.79 1.45
CA GLY A 78 -2.86 9.85 1.68
C GLY A 78 -2.33 8.66 2.48
N ASN A 79 -3.10 7.59 2.56
CA ASN A 79 -2.75 6.32 3.19
C ASN A 79 -3.68 5.20 2.67
N LEU A 80 -3.38 3.96 3.04
CA LEU A 80 -4.26 2.81 2.84
C LEU A 80 -4.14 1.87 4.03
N ILE A 81 -5.24 1.63 4.72
CA ILE A 81 -5.35 0.73 5.87
C ILE A 81 -6.37 -0.39 5.59
N ALA A 82 -6.45 -1.40 6.46
CA ALA A 82 -7.31 -2.56 6.23
C ALA A 82 -8.81 -2.18 6.22
N GLU A 83 -9.20 -1.23 7.05
CA GLU A 83 -10.56 -0.71 7.18
C GLU A 83 -11.03 0.01 5.91
N ASP A 84 -10.12 0.44 5.04
CA ASP A 84 -10.48 1.09 3.77
C ASP A 84 -11.13 0.15 2.75
N TYR A 85 -11.13 -1.15 3.02
CA TYR A 85 -11.81 -2.13 2.19
C TYR A 85 -13.23 -2.47 2.63
N GLU A 86 -13.68 -1.97 3.79
CA GLU A 86 -15.01 -2.22 4.30
C GLU A 86 -16.10 -1.49 3.51
N ASP A 87 -17.34 -1.98 3.62
CA ASP A 87 -18.45 -1.53 2.77
C ASP A 87 -18.84 -0.07 3.03
N ASP A 88 -18.69 0.43 4.25
CA ASP A 88 -18.97 1.81 4.62
C ASP A 88 -18.03 2.78 3.90
N VAL A 89 -16.73 2.50 3.88
CA VAL A 89 -15.75 3.31 3.13
C VAL A 89 -15.97 3.16 1.63
N ALA A 90 -16.18 1.95 1.15
CA ALA A 90 -16.37 1.68 -0.28
C ALA A 90 -17.64 2.29 -0.87
N SER A 91 -18.58 2.71 -0.03
CA SER A 91 -19.81 3.39 -0.44
C SER A 91 -19.60 4.86 -0.84
N ASP A 92 -18.42 5.43 -0.62
CA ASP A 92 -18.12 6.80 -1.06
C ASP A 92 -18.11 6.88 -2.60
N PRO A 93 -19.05 7.64 -3.21
CA PRO A 93 -19.15 7.73 -4.68
C PRO A 93 -17.91 8.37 -5.33
N LEU A 94 -17.09 9.09 -4.58
CA LEU A 94 -15.87 9.71 -5.08
C LEU A 94 -14.82 8.65 -5.47
N ILE A 95 -14.81 7.51 -4.77
CA ILE A 95 -13.92 6.39 -5.11
C ILE A 95 -14.21 5.88 -6.51
N ASP A 96 -15.47 5.56 -6.82
CA ASP A 96 -15.87 5.08 -8.14
C ASP A 96 -15.75 6.16 -9.23
N SER A 97 -15.98 7.42 -8.87
CA SER A 97 -15.72 8.56 -9.75
C SER A 97 -14.24 8.63 -10.16
N LEU A 98 -13.30 8.46 -9.23
CA LEU A 98 -11.87 8.44 -9.55
C LEU A 98 -11.50 7.19 -10.36
N ARG A 99 -12.00 6.02 -9.96
CA ARG A 99 -11.75 4.76 -10.68
C ARG A 99 -12.15 4.85 -12.15
N SER A 100 -13.28 5.47 -12.46
CA SER A 100 -13.78 5.63 -13.83
C SER A 100 -12.90 6.53 -14.71
N LYS A 101 -12.05 7.36 -14.11
CA LYS A 101 -11.10 8.26 -14.80
C LYS A 101 -9.72 7.62 -14.96
N MET A 102 -9.49 6.40 -14.42
CA MET A 102 -8.21 5.72 -14.48
C MET A 102 -8.03 4.96 -15.79
N VAL A 103 -6.88 5.17 -16.41
CA VAL A 103 -6.41 4.43 -17.59
C VAL A 103 -5.18 3.64 -17.18
N ILE A 104 -5.21 2.34 -17.43
CA ILE A 104 -4.09 1.43 -17.11
C ILE A 104 -3.29 1.21 -18.39
N GLU A 105 -2.00 1.49 -18.34
CA GLU A 105 -1.07 1.36 -19.46
C GLU A 105 0.10 0.44 -19.07
N GLU A 106 0.48 -0.46 -20.00
CA GLU A 106 1.67 -1.27 -19.81
C GLU A 106 2.94 -0.48 -20.18
N ASP A 107 3.98 -0.60 -19.35
CA ASP A 107 5.35 -0.30 -19.73
C ASP A 107 6.11 -1.62 -19.90
N SER A 108 6.58 -1.90 -21.11
CA SER A 108 7.33 -3.13 -21.44
C SER A 108 8.65 -3.24 -20.66
N ARG A 109 9.25 -2.12 -20.23
CA ARG A 109 10.39 -2.11 -19.30
C ARG A 109 9.99 -2.69 -17.96
N TYR A 110 8.85 -2.26 -17.38
CA TYR A 110 8.37 -2.77 -16.09
C TYR A 110 8.06 -4.27 -16.18
N SER A 111 7.41 -4.71 -17.25
CA SER A 111 7.10 -6.13 -17.47
C SER A 111 8.35 -7.00 -17.55
N ARG A 112 9.38 -6.55 -18.25
CA ARG A 112 10.66 -7.24 -18.35
C ARG A 112 11.39 -7.28 -17.01
N GLU A 113 11.53 -6.12 -16.34
CA GLU A 113 12.26 -5.97 -15.09
C GLU A 113 11.61 -6.72 -13.91
N TYR A 114 10.30 -6.91 -13.95
CA TYR A 114 9.59 -7.78 -13.01
C TYR A 114 10.09 -9.23 -13.08
N LEU A 115 10.44 -9.74 -14.26
CA LEU A 115 10.90 -11.11 -14.49
C LEU A 115 12.42 -11.26 -14.31
N GLU A 116 13.20 -10.20 -14.43
CA GLU A 116 14.66 -10.24 -14.28
C GLU A 116 15.05 -10.61 -12.84
N ALA A 117 15.87 -11.67 -12.69
CA ALA A 117 16.25 -12.22 -11.38
C ALA A 117 16.95 -11.19 -10.47
N ASP A 118 17.77 -10.32 -11.07
CA ASP A 118 18.54 -9.31 -10.35
C ASP A 118 17.72 -8.09 -9.95
N LYS A 119 16.63 -7.81 -10.68
CA LYS A 119 15.76 -6.67 -10.41
C LYS A 119 14.55 -7.06 -9.57
N ARG A 120 13.68 -7.92 -10.10
CA ARG A 120 12.42 -8.28 -9.45
C ARG A 120 11.63 -7.06 -8.98
N SER A 121 11.63 -6.00 -9.80
CA SER A 121 10.90 -4.77 -9.51
C SER A 121 9.40 -4.97 -9.71
N ILE A 122 8.59 -4.20 -8.99
CA ILE A 122 7.14 -4.10 -9.20
C ILE A 122 6.79 -2.64 -9.49
N ALA A 123 7.48 -2.06 -10.48
CA ALA A 123 7.35 -0.65 -10.79
C ALA A 123 5.93 -0.27 -11.19
N ASN A 124 5.45 0.82 -10.62
CA ASN A 124 4.25 1.52 -11.03
C ASN A 124 4.55 3.01 -11.11
N ALA A 125 3.84 3.71 -12.00
CA ALA A 125 3.89 5.17 -12.04
C ALA A 125 2.49 5.74 -12.21
N ILE A 126 2.27 6.91 -11.59
CA ILE A 126 0.99 7.62 -11.68
C ILE A 126 1.22 9.04 -12.19
N GLN A 127 0.37 9.48 -13.10
CA GLN A 127 0.27 10.86 -13.53
C GLN A 127 -1.20 11.27 -13.59
N ILE A 128 -1.50 12.48 -13.09
CA ILE A 128 -2.85 13.01 -12.98
C ILE A 128 -2.98 14.24 -13.89
N TYR A 129 -4.05 14.30 -14.65
CA TYR A 129 -4.41 15.41 -15.52
C TYR A 129 -5.67 16.09 -14.99
N PHE A 130 -5.67 17.41 -14.97
CA PHE A 130 -6.76 18.22 -14.44
C PHE A 130 -7.51 18.94 -15.54
N SER A 131 -8.76 19.30 -15.26
CA SER A 131 -9.68 19.98 -16.20
C SER A 131 -9.22 21.38 -16.62
N ASP A 132 -8.27 21.98 -15.89
CA ASP A 132 -7.64 23.25 -16.25
C ASP A 132 -6.49 23.09 -17.25
N GLY A 133 -6.24 21.87 -17.73
CA GLY A 133 -5.15 21.53 -18.64
C GLY A 133 -3.78 21.31 -17.97
N SER A 134 -3.69 21.45 -16.65
CA SER A 134 -2.48 21.14 -15.89
C SER A 134 -2.36 19.65 -15.61
N SER A 135 -1.16 19.19 -15.25
CA SER A 135 -0.91 17.83 -14.80
C SER A 135 0.10 17.81 -13.67
N THR A 136 0.10 16.73 -12.89
CA THR A 136 1.21 16.43 -11.97
C THR A 136 2.45 15.97 -12.73
N ASP A 137 3.59 15.98 -12.05
CA ASP A 137 4.70 15.15 -12.50
C ASP A 137 4.30 13.67 -12.49
N LYS A 138 4.94 12.86 -13.35
CA LYS A 138 4.80 11.41 -13.33
C LYS A 138 5.61 10.85 -12.16
N VAL A 139 4.93 10.34 -11.13
CA VAL A 139 5.57 9.72 -9.96
C VAL A 139 5.75 8.24 -10.20
N GLU A 140 6.99 7.78 -10.35
CA GLU A 140 7.37 6.37 -10.50
C GLU A 140 7.95 5.84 -9.18
N VAL A 141 7.48 4.68 -8.74
CA VAL A 141 8.04 3.92 -7.62
C VAL A 141 8.41 2.53 -8.11
N GLU A 142 9.70 2.20 -8.09
CA GLU A 142 10.22 0.92 -8.64
C GLU A 142 10.11 -0.22 -7.63
N TYR A 143 10.47 0.01 -6.38
CA TYR A 143 10.46 -0.98 -5.31
C TYR A 143 9.60 -0.52 -4.16
N PRO A 144 8.76 -1.40 -3.56
CA PRO A 144 7.93 -1.02 -2.42
C PRO A 144 8.75 -0.84 -1.14
N ILE A 145 8.21 -0.08 -0.21
CA ILE A 145 8.70 -0.05 1.17
C ILE A 145 8.77 -1.49 1.73
N GLY A 146 9.89 -1.83 2.36
CA GLY A 146 10.18 -3.17 2.86
C GLY A 146 10.99 -4.05 1.90
N HIS A 147 11.12 -3.66 0.63
CA HIS A 147 12.02 -4.34 -0.29
C HIS A 147 13.49 -4.23 0.17
N LYS A 148 14.28 -5.30 -0.08
CA LYS A 148 15.69 -5.36 0.37
C LYS A 148 16.57 -4.18 -0.07
N ARG A 149 16.22 -3.51 -1.16
CA ARG A 149 16.92 -2.31 -1.68
C ARG A 149 16.54 -1.02 -0.95
N ARG A 150 15.47 -1.05 -0.13
CA ARG A 150 14.94 0.10 0.62
C ARG A 150 14.90 -0.16 2.14
N ARG A 151 15.79 -1.02 2.66
CA ARG A 151 15.77 -1.42 4.08
C ARG A 151 15.99 -0.23 5.02
N GLU A 152 16.89 0.66 4.70
CA GLU A 152 17.19 1.83 5.55
C GLU A 152 15.94 2.70 5.74
N GLU A 153 15.19 2.90 4.67
CA GLU A 153 13.94 3.67 4.68
C GLU A 153 12.77 2.83 5.25
N GLY A 154 12.70 1.57 4.88
CA GLY A 154 11.57 0.70 5.19
C GLY A 154 11.53 0.21 6.63
N ILE A 155 12.67 -0.09 7.26
CA ILE A 155 12.70 -0.65 8.63
C ILE A 155 12.00 0.26 9.65
N PRO A 156 12.26 1.58 9.72
CA PRO A 156 11.55 2.45 10.64
C PRO A 156 10.02 2.44 10.45
N ILE A 157 9.56 2.45 9.20
CA ILE A 157 8.13 2.43 8.84
C ILE A 157 7.49 1.11 9.28
N LEU A 158 8.18 -0.02 9.05
CA LEU A 158 7.69 -1.34 9.46
C LEU A 158 7.65 -1.51 10.99
N ILE A 159 8.59 -0.90 11.72
CA ILE A 159 8.57 -0.87 13.18
C ILE A 159 7.35 -0.10 13.70
N GLU A 160 7.04 1.06 13.13
CA GLU A 160 5.85 1.82 13.53
C GLU A 160 4.55 1.08 13.19
N LYS A 161 4.49 0.41 12.02
CA LYS A 161 3.38 -0.48 11.69
C LYS A 161 3.25 -1.63 12.69
N PHE A 162 4.37 -2.23 13.11
CA PHE A 162 4.36 -3.30 14.12
C PHE A 162 3.81 -2.81 15.45
N LYS A 163 4.25 -1.64 15.93
CA LYS A 163 3.73 -1.02 17.17
C LYS A 163 2.22 -0.74 17.07
N THR A 164 1.77 -0.17 15.96
CA THR A 164 0.35 0.08 15.71
C THR A 164 -0.47 -1.20 15.78
N ASN A 165 0.01 -2.28 15.16
CA ASN A 165 -0.66 -3.58 15.20
C ASN A 165 -0.66 -4.19 16.61
N LEU A 166 0.42 -4.07 17.38
CA LEU A 166 0.46 -4.53 18.77
C LEU A 166 -0.58 -3.80 19.63
N ALA A 167 -0.72 -2.49 19.45
CA ALA A 167 -1.65 -1.66 20.22
C ALA A 167 -3.12 -2.03 19.99
N THR A 168 -3.47 -2.80 18.95
CA THR A 168 -4.84 -3.30 18.75
C THR A 168 -5.21 -4.44 19.69
N GLN A 169 -4.23 -5.11 20.32
CA GLN A 169 -4.46 -6.31 21.13
C GLN A 169 -3.84 -6.23 22.53
N PHE A 170 -2.83 -5.38 22.73
CA PHE A 170 -2.06 -5.33 23.97
C PHE A 170 -2.00 -3.93 24.54
N SER A 171 -1.86 -3.84 25.87
CA SER A 171 -1.56 -2.58 26.55
C SER A 171 -0.24 -1.98 26.05
N ASN A 172 -0.08 -0.66 26.21
CA ASN A 172 1.14 0.04 25.81
C ASN A 172 2.38 -0.58 26.44
N SER A 173 2.33 -0.92 27.73
CA SER A 173 3.46 -1.53 28.47
C SER A 173 3.86 -2.89 27.89
N ARG A 174 2.90 -3.73 27.48
CA ARG A 174 3.16 -5.03 26.87
C ARG A 174 3.64 -4.87 25.42
N SER A 175 3.03 -3.96 24.66
CA SER A 175 3.46 -3.63 23.31
C SER A 175 4.92 -3.17 23.26
N ASP A 176 5.34 -2.32 24.21
CA ASP A 176 6.73 -1.85 24.31
C ASP A 176 7.69 -3.00 24.64
N LYS A 177 7.31 -3.93 25.53
CA LYS A 177 8.12 -5.12 25.85
C LYS A 177 8.31 -6.02 24.64
N ILE A 178 7.22 -6.33 23.92
CA ILE A 178 7.27 -7.16 22.71
C ILE A 178 8.12 -6.47 21.63
N ASN A 179 7.90 -5.18 21.42
CA ASN A 179 8.65 -4.41 20.42
C ASN A 179 10.15 -4.38 20.76
N SER A 180 10.52 -4.08 22.00
CA SER A 180 11.92 -4.04 22.44
C SER A 180 12.61 -5.40 22.29
N LEU A 181 11.92 -6.50 22.66
CA LEU A 181 12.42 -7.85 22.48
C LEU A 181 12.66 -8.21 21.02
N CYS A 182 11.72 -7.86 20.13
CA CYS A 182 11.82 -8.16 18.70
C CYS A 182 12.89 -7.32 17.97
N LEU A 183 13.28 -6.17 18.53
CA LEU A 183 14.31 -5.30 17.96
C LEU A 183 15.73 -5.61 18.44
N ASP A 184 15.88 -6.39 19.50
CA ASP A 184 17.17 -6.83 20.04
C ASP A 184 17.39 -8.30 19.70
N GLN A 185 18.18 -8.55 18.65
CA GLN A 185 18.43 -9.91 18.17
C GLN A 185 19.08 -10.79 19.25
N SER A 186 20.01 -10.26 20.02
CA SER A 186 20.72 -11.05 21.04
C SER A 186 19.78 -11.48 22.16
N VAL A 187 18.94 -10.58 22.64
CA VAL A 187 17.94 -10.88 23.68
C VAL A 187 16.87 -11.83 23.14
N LEU A 188 16.44 -11.65 21.88
CA LEU A 188 15.45 -12.53 21.26
C LEU A 188 15.96 -13.97 21.10
N GLU A 189 17.22 -14.16 20.68
CA GLU A 189 17.85 -15.48 20.53
C GLU A 189 18.04 -16.21 21.86
N GLU A 190 18.24 -15.47 22.95
CA GLU A 190 18.36 -16.04 24.31
C GLU A 190 16.99 -16.27 24.98
N THR A 191 15.91 -15.72 24.44
CA THR A 191 14.58 -15.81 25.02
C THR A 191 13.99 -17.21 24.83
N VAL A 192 13.57 -17.84 25.94
CA VAL A 192 12.89 -19.13 25.89
C VAL A 192 11.57 -19.01 25.16
N VAL A 193 11.26 -19.96 24.27
CA VAL A 193 10.04 -19.91 23.42
C VAL A 193 8.75 -19.77 24.23
N SER A 194 8.65 -20.46 25.39
CA SER A 194 7.49 -20.33 26.29
C SER A 194 7.32 -18.90 26.81
N ASP A 195 8.42 -18.20 27.13
CA ASP A 195 8.37 -16.84 27.66
C ASP A 195 7.98 -15.85 26.56
N PHE A 196 8.52 -16.04 25.34
CA PHE A 196 8.08 -15.29 24.18
C PHE A 196 6.57 -15.47 23.91
N MET A 197 6.09 -16.71 23.91
CA MET A 197 4.67 -17.01 23.69
C MET A 197 3.76 -16.43 24.78
N ASN A 198 4.21 -16.42 26.04
CA ASN A 198 3.47 -15.83 27.16
C ASN A 198 3.26 -14.31 26.99
N LEU A 199 4.18 -13.62 26.29
CA LEU A 199 3.99 -12.19 25.95
C LEU A 199 2.86 -11.98 24.95
N LEU A 200 2.50 -12.99 24.16
CA LEU A 200 1.47 -12.90 23.11
C LEU A 200 0.11 -13.42 23.57
N VAL A 201 -0.03 -13.84 24.83
CA VAL A 201 -1.34 -14.19 25.41
C VAL A 201 -2.15 -12.91 25.61
N ALA A 202 -3.41 -12.90 25.17
CA ALA A 202 -4.31 -11.77 25.35
C ALA A 202 -4.42 -11.37 26.84
N GLU A 203 -4.50 -10.07 27.11
CA GLU A 203 -4.81 -9.53 28.42
C GLU A 203 -6.34 -9.65 28.62
N GLU A 204 -6.75 -10.21 29.76
CA GLU A 204 -8.17 -10.31 30.19
C GLU A 204 -8.72 -8.94 30.58
#